data_7477c33ed3e70cb9fe948b946612330f
#
_entry.id   7477c33ed3e70cb9fe948b946612330f
#
_cell.length_a   1.000
_cell.length_b   1.000
_cell.length_c   1.000
_cell.angle_alpha   90.00
_cell.angle_beta   90.00
_cell.angle_gamma   90.00
#
_symmetry.space_group_name_H-M   'P 1'
#
loop_
_entity.id
_entity.type
_entity.pdbx_description
1 polymer ?
#
loop_
_entity_poly.entity_id
_entity_poly.type
_entity_poly.pdbx_seq_one_letter_code
_entity_poly.pdbx_strand_id
1 'polypeptide(L)'
;MRILLLGEYSNVHATLAAGLKILGHEVMVASNRDFWKNYPCDIELVRGNSIFAGFKLWLKVLYNLHRFKNFDIVQIINPMFLELKADKHVSILKYLVKHNQKLVLGAYGMDYYWVSENLIHKPLRYSDFNIGEKIRPDKDALIARKDWLG
;
A
#
# COMPACT_ATOMS: atom_id res chain seq x y z
N MET A 1 -7.63 -16.15 -14.23
CA MET A 1 -7.92 -14.72 -13.88
C MET A 1 -6.65 -13.90 -13.97
N ARG A 2 -6.78 -12.61 -14.26
CA ARG A 2 -5.72 -11.63 -14.22
C ARG A 2 -5.77 -10.87 -12.89
N ILE A 3 -4.70 -10.90 -12.14
CA ILE A 3 -4.66 -10.37 -10.76
C ILE A 3 -3.51 -9.37 -10.63
N LEU A 4 -3.80 -8.17 -10.11
CA LEU A 4 -2.80 -7.16 -9.80
C LEU A 4 -2.67 -7.03 -8.27
N LEU A 5 -1.45 -7.15 -7.77
CA LEU A 5 -1.11 -6.97 -6.36
C LEU A 5 -0.28 -5.68 -6.22
N LEU A 6 -0.79 -4.70 -5.48
CA LEU A 6 -0.16 -3.39 -5.31
C LEU A 6 0.34 -3.18 -3.88
N GLY A 7 1.60 -2.80 -3.77
CA GLY A 7 2.31 -2.68 -2.51
C GLY A 7 2.90 -4.00 -2.04
N GLU A 8 3.72 -3.96 -1.00
CA GLU A 8 4.31 -5.13 -0.35
C GLU A 8 4.44 -4.87 1.16
N TYR A 9 4.20 -5.88 1.93
CA TYR A 9 4.41 -5.87 3.37
C TYR A 9 4.81 -7.28 3.83
N SER A 10 5.99 -7.42 4.38
CA SER A 10 6.48 -8.67 4.99
C SER A 10 6.32 -9.93 4.12
N ASN A 11 6.56 -9.83 2.81
CA ASN A 11 6.47 -10.92 1.84
C ASN A 11 5.04 -11.44 1.56
N VAL A 12 4.01 -10.69 1.93
CA VAL A 12 2.61 -11.14 1.75
C VAL A 12 2.25 -11.24 0.28
N HIS A 13 2.44 -10.16 -0.50
CA HIS A 13 2.05 -10.16 -1.92
C HIS A 13 2.99 -11.02 -2.77
N ALA A 14 4.28 -11.07 -2.48
CA ALA A 14 5.19 -11.93 -3.22
C ALA A 14 4.86 -13.42 -3.01
N THR A 15 4.57 -13.84 -1.78
CA THR A 15 4.13 -15.22 -1.48
C THR A 15 2.77 -15.53 -2.11
N LEU A 16 1.81 -14.62 -1.99
CA LEU A 16 0.49 -14.77 -2.60
C LEU A 16 0.61 -14.91 -4.13
N ALA A 17 1.43 -14.07 -4.76
CA ALA A 17 1.67 -14.15 -6.21
C ALA A 17 2.24 -15.49 -6.64
N ALA A 18 3.20 -16.04 -5.88
CA ALA A 18 3.78 -17.35 -6.16
C ALA A 18 2.70 -18.45 -6.12
N GLY A 19 1.88 -18.48 -5.08
CA GLY A 19 0.78 -19.44 -4.95
C GLY A 19 -0.27 -19.30 -6.05
N LEU A 20 -0.69 -18.09 -6.38
CA LEU A 20 -1.67 -17.83 -7.44
C LEU A 20 -1.13 -18.22 -8.83
N LYS A 21 0.16 -17.99 -9.11
CA LYS A 21 0.81 -18.43 -10.36
C LYS A 21 0.84 -19.95 -10.49
N ILE A 22 1.09 -20.68 -9.39
CA ILE A 22 1.00 -22.16 -9.35
C ILE A 22 -0.44 -22.64 -9.68
N LEU A 23 -1.46 -21.91 -9.24
CA LEU A 23 -2.86 -22.19 -9.54
C LEU A 23 -3.28 -21.79 -10.98
N GLY A 24 -2.34 -21.34 -11.82
CA GLY A 24 -2.59 -21.01 -13.21
C GLY A 24 -3.18 -19.61 -13.44
N HIS A 25 -3.05 -18.69 -12.48
CA HIS A 25 -3.48 -17.30 -12.66
C HIS A 25 -2.36 -16.43 -13.23
N GLU A 26 -2.73 -15.43 -14.04
CA GLU A 26 -1.83 -14.37 -14.48
C GLU A 26 -1.72 -13.32 -13.36
N VAL A 27 -0.55 -13.21 -12.73
CA VAL A 27 -0.36 -12.32 -11.58
C VAL A 27 0.76 -11.34 -11.85
N MET A 28 0.46 -10.05 -11.61
CA MET A 28 1.42 -8.95 -11.64
C MET A 28 1.55 -8.37 -10.24
N VAL A 29 2.80 -8.17 -9.79
CA VAL A 29 3.13 -7.48 -8.53
C VAL A 29 3.80 -6.15 -8.83
N ALA A 30 3.27 -5.05 -8.26
CA ALA A 30 3.90 -3.74 -8.34
C ALA A 30 4.08 -3.18 -6.93
N SER A 31 5.33 -3.00 -6.49
CA SER A 31 5.63 -2.66 -5.09
C SER A 31 6.93 -1.89 -4.92
N ASN A 32 7.15 -1.38 -3.71
CA ASN A 32 8.43 -0.85 -3.26
C ASN A 32 9.38 -1.94 -2.73
N ARG A 33 9.07 -3.23 -2.93
CA ARG A 33 9.84 -4.39 -2.49
C ARG A 33 10.01 -4.53 -0.96
N ASP A 34 9.22 -3.79 -0.16
CA ASP A 34 9.38 -3.68 1.30
C ASP A 34 10.79 -3.23 1.70
N PHE A 35 11.29 -2.17 1.03
CA PHE A 35 12.59 -1.52 1.27
C PHE A 35 13.79 -2.46 1.11
N TRP A 36 14.62 -2.57 2.15
CA TRP A 36 15.84 -3.37 2.19
C TRP A 36 15.63 -4.89 2.06
N LYS A 37 14.41 -5.38 2.33
CA LYS A 37 14.05 -6.80 2.23
C LYS A 37 14.01 -7.29 0.77
N ASN A 38 13.81 -6.38 -0.17
CA ASN A 38 13.97 -6.60 -1.61
C ASN A 38 13.16 -7.78 -2.18
N TYR A 39 11.90 -7.92 -1.78
CA TYR A 39 11.01 -8.96 -2.28
C TYR A 39 10.77 -8.85 -3.79
N PRO A 40 10.55 -9.98 -4.50
CA PRO A 40 10.35 -9.97 -5.96
C PRO A 40 9.07 -9.23 -6.35
N CYS A 41 9.17 -8.43 -7.42
CA CYS A 41 8.03 -7.76 -8.05
C CYS A 41 8.27 -7.58 -9.56
N ASP A 42 7.19 -7.42 -10.32
CA ASP A 42 7.23 -7.19 -11.77
C ASP A 42 7.43 -5.71 -12.12
N ILE A 43 6.93 -4.81 -11.26
CA ILE A 43 7.11 -3.35 -11.38
C ILE A 43 7.58 -2.79 -10.05
N GLU A 44 8.78 -2.28 -10.06
CA GLU A 44 9.36 -1.63 -8.90
C GLU A 44 8.91 -0.19 -8.76
N LEU A 45 8.29 0.16 -7.62
CA LEU A 45 7.75 1.50 -7.30
C LEU A 45 8.44 2.10 -6.07
N VAL A 46 9.75 1.98 -6.01
CA VAL A 46 10.58 2.52 -4.91
C VAL A 46 10.68 4.04 -5.01
N ARG A 47 10.52 4.71 -3.87
CA ARG A 47 10.83 6.12 -3.69
C ARG A 47 12.29 6.27 -3.30
N GLY A 48 13.07 6.99 -4.13
CA GLY A 48 14.45 7.33 -3.80
C GLY A 48 14.57 8.39 -2.70
N ASN A 49 15.80 8.74 -2.33
CA ASN A 49 16.09 9.67 -1.22
C ASN A 49 16.31 11.13 -1.66
N SER A 50 16.10 11.46 -2.96
CA SER A 50 16.32 12.82 -3.46
C SER A 50 15.16 13.77 -3.12
N ILE A 51 15.39 15.08 -3.15
CA ILE A 51 14.36 16.13 -2.95
C ILE A 51 13.18 15.93 -3.92
N PHE A 52 13.44 15.47 -5.14
CA PHE A 52 12.43 15.20 -6.16
C PHE A 52 11.91 13.74 -6.16
N ALA A 53 12.25 12.93 -5.16
CA ALA A 53 11.91 11.50 -5.14
C ALA A 53 10.40 11.23 -5.26
N GLY A 54 9.58 12.00 -4.55
CA GLY A 54 8.13 11.88 -4.63
C GLY A 54 7.57 12.22 -6.02
N PHE A 55 8.14 13.22 -6.70
CA PHE A 55 7.75 13.58 -8.06
C PHE A 55 8.19 12.50 -9.06
N LYS A 56 9.41 12.00 -8.94
CA LYS A 56 9.90 10.89 -9.79
C LYS A 56 9.05 9.64 -9.64
N LEU A 57 8.71 9.27 -8.39
CA LEU A 57 7.81 8.14 -8.14
C LEU A 57 6.43 8.39 -8.76
N TRP A 58 5.88 9.59 -8.63
CA TRP A 58 4.61 9.95 -9.26
C TRP A 58 4.63 9.77 -10.77
N LEU A 59 5.66 10.27 -11.45
CA LEU A 59 5.84 10.08 -12.90
C LEU A 59 5.97 8.59 -13.26
N LYS A 60 6.71 7.82 -12.46
CA LYS A 60 6.86 6.36 -12.66
C LYS A 60 5.51 5.63 -12.53
N VAL A 61 4.69 6.03 -11.57
CA VAL A 61 3.34 5.48 -11.41
C VAL A 61 2.46 5.86 -12.61
N LEU A 62 2.43 7.13 -13.00
CA LEU A 62 1.66 7.59 -14.17
C LEU A 62 2.05 6.85 -15.45
N TYR A 63 3.35 6.67 -15.68
CA TYR A 63 3.87 5.91 -16.83
C TYR A 63 3.37 4.47 -16.84
N ASN A 64 3.21 3.84 -15.67
CA ASN A 64 2.75 2.46 -15.54
C ASN A 64 1.22 2.31 -15.41
N LEU A 65 0.44 3.40 -15.32
CA LEU A 65 -1.02 3.31 -15.15
C LEU A 65 -1.70 2.50 -16.26
N HIS A 66 -1.22 2.59 -17.50
CA HIS A 66 -1.76 1.81 -18.61
C HIS A 66 -1.64 0.29 -18.40
N ARG A 67 -0.69 -0.15 -17.56
CA ARG A 67 -0.47 -1.55 -17.18
C ARG A 67 -1.36 -2.00 -16.02
N PHE A 68 -1.95 -1.07 -15.26
CA PHE A 68 -2.79 -1.33 -14.08
C PHE A 68 -4.29 -1.37 -14.40
N LYS A 69 -4.64 -1.79 -15.61
CA LYS A 69 -6.04 -1.89 -16.09
C LYS A 69 -6.37 -3.28 -16.61
N ASN A 70 -7.68 -3.57 -16.69
CA ASN A 70 -8.23 -4.82 -17.22
C ASN A 70 -7.85 -6.06 -16.39
N PHE A 71 -7.70 -5.90 -15.07
CA PHE A 71 -7.59 -7.02 -14.14
C PHE A 71 -8.96 -7.42 -13.61
N ASP A 72 -9.13 -8.73 -13.36
CA ASP A 72 -10.31 -9.27 -12.71
C ASP A 72 -10.31 -8.87 -11.23
N ILE A 73 -9.13 -8.90 -10.59
CA ILE A 73 -8.94 -8.51 -9.21
C ILE A 73 -7.72 -7.61 -9.10
N VAL A 74 -7.87 -6.51 -8.37
CA VAL A 74 -6.76 -5.68 -7.87
C VAL A 74 -6.78 -5.73 -6.35
N GLN A 75 -5.71 -6.21 -5.73
CA GLN A 75 -5.54 -6.16 -4.29
C GLN A 75 -4.49 -5.11 -3.95
N ILE A 76 -4.86 -4.14 -3.12
CA ILE A 76 -3.92 -3.21 -2.50
C ILE A 76 -3.54 -3.70 -1.12
N ILE A 77 -2.25 -3.64 -0.76
CA ILE A 77 -1.73 -4.21 0.49
C ILE A 77 -2.34 -3.52 1.73
N ASN A 78 -2.43 -2.21 1.67
CA ASN A 78 -3.04 -1.35 2.68
C ASN A 78 -3.36 0.02 2.03
N PRO A 79 -4.05 0.95 2.71
CA PRO A 79 -4.34 2.27 2.14
C PRO A 79 -3.11 3.07 1.70
N MET A 80 -1.94 2.76 2.26
CA MET A 80 -0.65 3.41 1.95
C MET A 80 0.21 2.60 0.97
N PHE A 81 -0.42 1.90 0.03
CA PHE A 81 0.22 0.99 -0.94
C PHE A 81 1.31 1.63 -1.83
N LEU A 82 1.45 2.95 -1.81
CA LEU A 82 2.51 3.72 -2.47
C LEU A 82 3.04 4.81 -1.54
N GLU A 83 4.32 5.16 -1.66
CA GLU A 83 4.96 6.24 -0.86
C GLU A 83 4.69 7.63 -1.46
N LEU A 84 3.41 7.96 -1.66
CA LEU A 84 2.93 9.22 -2.22
C LEU A 84 2.11 10.02 -1.20
N LYS A 85 1.84 11.29 -1.50
CA LYS A 85 0.89 12.11 -0.73
C LYS A 85 -0.54 11.62 -0.94
N ALA A 86 -1.42 11.91 0.03
CA ALA A 86 -2.81 11.46 0.09
C ALA A 86 -3.63 11.68 -1.17
N ASP A 87 -3.63 12.89 -1.66
CA ASP A 87 -4.38 13.29 -2.86
C ASP A 87 -4.04 12.42 -4.09
N LYS A 88 -2.76 12.03 -4.21
CA LYS A 88 -2.28 11.16 -5.29
C LYS A 88 -2.72 9.71 -5.11
N HIS A 89 -2.77 9.21 -3.87
CA HIS A 89 -3.33 7.88 -3.59
C HIS A 89 -4.79 7.80 -4.03
N VAL A 90 -5.61 8.78 -3.64
CA VAL A 90 -7.04 8.84 -4.00
C VAL A 90 -7.22 8.86 -5.52
N SER A 91 -6.40 9.62 -6.23
CA SER A 91 -6.45 9.68 -7.69
C SER A 91 -6.14 8.33 -8.34
N ILE A 92 -5.11 7.63 -7.84
CA ILE A 92 -4.76 6.28 -8.33
C ILE A 92 -5.86 5.29 -7.98
N LEU A 93 -6.40 5.33 -6.75
CA LEU A 93 -7.48 4.47 -6.31
C LEU A 93 -8.72 4.61 -7.22
N LYS A 94 -9.14 5.85 -7.51
CA LYS A 94 -10.23 6.12 -8.45
C LYS A 94 -9.95 5.54 -9.84
N TYR A 95 -8.72 5.64 -10.32
CA TYR A 95 -8.32 5.03 -11.59
C TYR A 95 -8.44 3.50 -11.55
N LEU A 96 -7.94 2.85 -10.49
CA LEU A 96 -8.00 1.40 -10.33
C LEU A 96 -9.44 0.88 -10.28
N VAL A 97 -10.31 1.55 -9.51
CA VAL A 97 -11.74 1.20 -9.43
C VAL A 97 -12.42 1.33 -10.80
N LYS A 98 -12.10 2.38 -11.55
CA LYS A 98 -12.72 2.64 -12.85
C LYS A 98 -12.32 1.63 -13.94
N HIS A 99 -11.09 1.10 -13.90
CA HIS A 99 -10.51 0.34 -15.01
C HIS A 99 -10.31 -1.15 -14.72
N ASN A 100 -10.78 -1.65 -13.57
CA ASN A 100 -10.69 -3.05 -13.19
C ASN A 100 -12.03 -3.54 -12.65
N GLN A 101 -12.23 -4.87 -12.58
CA GLN A 101 -13.53 -5.43 -12.21
C GLN A 101 -13.77 -5.37 -10.71
N LYS A 102 -12.76 -5.72 -9.89
CA LYS A 102 -12.88 -5.77 -8.43
C LYS A 102 -11.64 -5.24 -7.75
N LEU A 103 -11.84 -4.33 -6.77
CA LEU A 103 -10.79 -3.86 -5.88
C LEU A 103 -10.97 -4.50 -4.50
N VAL A 104 -9.87 -5.01 -3.94
CA VAL A 104 -9.80 -5.60 -2.60
C VAL A 104 -8.75 -4.87 -1.78
N LEU A 105 -9.11 -4.48 -0.57
CA LEU A 105 -8.20 -3.90 0.40
C LEU A 105 -7.65 -4.98 1.32
N GLY A 106 -6.33 -5.12 1.37
CA GLY A 106 -5.64 -5.86 2.40
C GLY A 106 -5.43 -4.97 3.62
N ALA A 107 -5.93 -5.36 4.77
CA ALA A 107 -5.80 -4.60 6.02
C ALA A 107 -4.53 -5.04 6.79
N TYR A 108 -3.36 -4.88 6.18
CA TYR A 108 -2.07 -5.28 6.78
C TYR A 108 -1.37 -4.09 7.45
N GLY A 109 -1.98 -3.57 8.53
CA GLY A 109 -1.49 -2.40 9.25
C GLY A 109 -1.68 -1.08 8.48
N MET A 110 -1.42 0.04 9.14
CA MET A 110 -1.57 1.40 8.59
C MET A 110 -2.98 1.70 8.05
N ASP A 111 -3.99 0.97 8.52
CA ASP A 111 -5.39 1.17 8.21
C ASP A 111 -6.12 1.94 9.32
N TYR A 112 -7.38 2.27 9.07
CA TYR A 112 -8.22 2.99 10.03
C TYR A 112 -8.33 2.26 11.38
N TYR A 113 -8.59 0.94 11.36
CA TYR A 113 -8.80 0.17 12.58
C TYR A 113 -7.54 0.10 13.43
N TRP A 114 -6.39 -0.11 12.80
CA TRP A 114 -5.09 -0.14 13.49
C TRP A 114 -4.81 1.19 14.20
N VAL A 115 -5.02 2.35 13.52
CA VAL A 115 -4.83 3.68 14.10
C VAL A 115 -5.88 3.96 15.18
N SER A 116 -7.16 3.74 14.88
CA SER A 116 -8.29 4.05 15.76
C SER A 116 -8.22 3.27 17.07
N GLU A 117 -8.01 1.96 16.99
CA GLU A 117 -7.98 1.11 18.20
C GLU A 117 -6.75 1.42 19.07
N ASN A 118 -5.58 1.59 18.48
CA ASN A 118 -4.34 1.77 19.27
C ASN A 118 -4.14 3.19 19.80
N LEU A 119 -4.69 4.23 19.14
CA LEU A 119 -4.48 5.62 19.56
C LEU A 119 -5.68 6.24 20.25
N ILE A 120 -6.90 5.85 19.87
CA ILE A 120 -8.13 6.56 20.28
C ILE A 120 -8.89 5.73 21.31
N HIS A 121 -9.23 4.49 20.98
CA HIS A 121 -10.13 3.67 21.80
C HIS A 121 -9.44 2.87 22.90
N LYS A 122 -8.25 2.35 22.62
CA LYS A 122 -7.49 1.53 23.57
C LYS A 122 -6.02 1.94 23.61
N PRO A 123 -5.67 3.07 24.22
CA PRO A 123 -4.28 3.50 24.31
C PRO A 123 -3.49 2.52 25.19
N LEU A 124 -2.93 1.50 24.58
CA LEU A 124 -2.05 0.56 25.27
C LEU A 124 -0.75 1.26 25.65
N ARG A 125 -0.26 0.99 26.88
CA ARG A 125 1.02 1.53 27.35
C ARG A 125 2.18 1.15 26.43
N TYR A 126 2.12 -0.04 25.84
CA TYR A 126 3.08 -0.53 24.87
C TYR A 126 2.34 -0.97 23.60
N SER A 127 2.59 -0.29 22.51
CA SER A 127 2.03 -0.58 21.20
C SER A 127 2.97 -0.01 20.12
N ASP A 128 2.62 -0.15 18.88
CA ASP A 128 3.35 0.51 17.76
C ASP A 128 3.40 2.04 17.88
N PHE A 129 2.55 2.64 18.71
CA PHE A 129 2.44 4.08 18.91
C PHE A 129 3.00 4.56 20.24
N ASN A 130 3.06 3.70 21.26
CA ASN A 130 3.41 4.05 22.63
C ASN A 130 4.52 3.13 23.15
N ILE A 131 5.58 3.72 23.68
CA ILE A 131 6.62 3.01 24.42
C ILE A 131 6.66 3.59 25.82
N GLY A 132 5.94 2.96 26.77
CA GLY A 132 5.73 3.47 28.10
C GLY A 132 4.88 4.75 28.09
N GLU A 133 5.46 5.85 28.57
CA GLU A 133 4.81 7.18 28.54
C GLU A 133 5.15 8.00 27.28
N LYS A 134 6.03 7.49 26.42
CA LYS A 134 6.42 8.19 25.18
C LYS A 134 5.44 7.85 24.06
N ILE A 135 4.78 8.88 23.57
CA ILE A 135 3.92 8.80 22.39
C ILE A 135 4.81 8.92 21.14
N ARG A 136 4.50 8.13 20.13
CA ARG A 136 5.18 8.19 18.84
C ARG A 136 5.09 9.59 18.23
N PRO A 137 6.21 10.20 17.77
CA PRO A 137 6.23 11.61 17.35
C PRO A 137 5.41 11.91 16.08
N ASP A 138 5.10 10.90 15.27
CA ASP A 138 4.29 11.02 14.06
C ASP A 138 2.79 10.72 14.30
N LYS A 139 2.35 10.66 15.57
CA LYS A 139 0.96 10.38 15.95
C LYS A 139 -0.05 11.26 15.22
N ASP A 140 0.18 12.58 15.20
CA ASP A 140 -0.76 13.52 14.56
C ASP A 140 -0.86 13.30 13.06
N ALA A 141 0.25 12.98 12.40
CA ALA A 141 0.26 12.63 10.99
C ALA A 141 -0.48 11.31 10.69
N LEU A 142 -0.42 10.35 11.62
CA LEU A 142 -1.15 9.09 11.51
C LEU A 142 -2.65 9.28 11.76
N ILE A 143 -3.02 10.11 12.74
CA ILE A 143 -4.42 10.47 13.01
C ILE A 143 -5.03 11.21 11.81
N ALA A 144 -4.31 12.19 11.24
CA ALA A 144 -4.77 12.91 10.06
C ALA A 144 -4.97 11.98 8.83
N ARG A 145 -4.24 10.88 8.75
CA ARG A 145 -4.42 9.87 7.68
C ARG A 145 -5.70 9.07 7.80
N LYS A 146 -6.28 8.93 8.99
CA LYS A 146 -7.54 8.19 9.16
C LYS A 146 -8.69 8.84 8.39
N ASP A 147 -8.68 10.17 8.26
CA ASP A 147 -9.75 10.94 7.60
C ASP A 147 -9.88 10.64 6.10
N TRP A 148 -8.94 9.91 5.51
CA TRP A 148 -9.01 9.46 4.12
C TRP A 148 -9.74 8.13 3.95
N LEU A 149 -9.95 7.42 5.04
CA LEU A 149 -10.43 6.05 5.06
C LEU A 149 -11.89 5.97 5.53
N GLY A 150 -12.41 7.11 6.03
CA GLY A 150 -13.79 7.27 6.49
C GLY A 150 -14.79 7.62 5.40
#